data_6f070616f12ef23903db737ca74f75f3
#
_entry.id   6f070616f12ef23903db737ca74f75f3
#
_cell.length_a   1.000
_cell.length_b   1.000
_cell.length_c   1.000
_cell.angle_alpha   90.00
_cell.angle_beta   90.00
_cell.angle_gamma   90.00
#
_symmetry.space_group_name_H-M   'P 1'
#
loop_
_entity.id
_entity.type
_entity.pdbx_description
1 polymer ?
#
loop_
_entity_poly.entity_id
_entity_poly.type
_entity_poly.pdbx_seq_one_letter_code
_entity_poly.pdbx_strand_id
1 'polypeptide(L)' 'MKTLTLNIPDSLEVESRELTMLISSRLYEQGWLSLGQAAEVAGLTKRSFAELEDVANA' A
#
# COMPACT_ATOMS: atom_id res chain seq x y z
N MET A 1 13.71 5.94 7.34
CA MET A 1 12.32 5.46 7.20
C MET A 1 11.92 4.69 8.46
N LYS A 2 10.71 4.90 8.92
CA LYS A 2 10.20 4.15 10.07
C LYS A 2 9.78 2.76 9.65
N THR A 3 9.94 1.81 10.56
CA THR A 3 9.48 0.44 10.34
C THR A 3 8.28 0.17 11.24
N LEU A 4 7.24 -0.40 10.66
CA LEU A 4 6.03 -0.79 11.39
C LEU A 4 5.88 -2.30 11.34
N THR A 5 5.70 -2.91 12.50
CA THR A 5 5.45 -4.34 12.59
C THR A 5 4.00 -4.57 13.01
N LEU A 6 3.29 -5.37 12.23
CA LEU A 6 1.90 -5.69 12.48
C LEU A 6 1.75 -7.16 12.83
N ASN A 7 0.97 -7.44 13.88
CA ASN A 7 0.62 -8.80 14.24
C ASN A 7 -0.75 -9.11 13.63
N ILE A 8 -0.77 -10.00 12.65
CA ILE A 8 -1.98 -10.32 11.90
C ILE A 8 -2.45 -11.71 12.29
N PRO A 9 -3.73 -11.88 12.68
CA PRO A 9 -4.25 -13.20 13.02
C PRO A 9 -4.17 -14.17 11.84
N ASP A 10 -3.84 -15.41 12.12
CA ASP A 10 -3.76 -16.45 11.09
C ASP A 10 -5.10 -16.69 10.40
N SER A 11 -6.19 -16.37 11.06
CA SER A 11 -7.53 -16.48 10.49
C SER A 11 -7.81 -15.48 9.37
N LEU A 12 -7.01 -14.42 9.27
CA LEU A 12 -7.15 -13.43 8.21
C LEU A 12 -6.32 -13.89 7.00
N GLU A 13 -6.99 -14.35 5.97
CA GLU A 13 -6.34 -14.86 4.77
C GLU A 13 -5.96 -13.75 3.81
N VAL A 14 -5.03 -12.91 4.24
CA VAL A 14 -4.51 -11.80 3.43
C VAL A 14 -3.00 -11.89 3.41
N GLU A 15 -2.42 -11.84 2.24
CA GLU A 15 -0.97 -11.83 2.10
C GLU A 15 -0.41 -10.47 2.53
N SER A 16 0.81 -10.49 3.07
CA SER A 16 1.51 -9.27 3.49
C SER A 16 1.57 -8.23 2.37
N ARG A 17 1.74 -8.69 1.15
CA ARG A 17 1.79 -7.83 -0.03
C ARG A 17 0.48 -7.06 -0.24
N GLU A 18 -0.64 -7.76 -0.15
CA GLU A 18 -1.95 -7.15 -0.28
C GLU A 18 -2.22 -6.16 0.83
N LEU A 19 -1.84 -6.52 2.04
CA LEU A 19 -2.02 -5.67 3.20
C LEU A 19 -1.19 -4.39 3.08
N THR A 20 0.06 -4.52 2.65
CA THR A 20 0.94 -3.37 2.42
C THR A 20 0.36 -2.45 1.36
N MET A 21 -0.19 -3.02 0.31
CA MET A 21 -0.82 -2.25 -0.76
C MET A 21 -2.05 -1.50 -0.26
N LEU A 22 -2.89 -2.14 0.54
CA LEU A 22 -4.07 -1.50 1.11
C LEU A 22 -3.69 -0.32 2.01
N ILE A 23 -2.70 -0.51 2.86
CA ILE A 23 -2.23 0.54 3.75
C ILE A 23 -1.66 1.71 2.95
N SER A 24 -0.83 1.44 1.96
CA SER A 24 -0.22 2.46 1.12
C SER A 24 -1.27 3.26 0.35
N SER A 25 -2.24 2.56 -0.23
CA SER A 25 -3.33 3.18 -0.98
C SER A 25 -4.16 4.09 -0.09
N ARG A 26 -4.48 3.61 1.10
CA ARG A 26 -5.30 4.39 2.04
C ARG A 26 -4.60 5.66 2.49
N LEU A 27 -3.33 5.56 2.83
CA LEU A 27 -2.54 6.71 3.25
C LEU A 27 -2.35 7.71 2.12
N TYR A 28 -2.18 7.20 0.90
CA TYR A 28 -2.09 8.04 -0.28
C TYR A 28 -3.40 8.80 -0.53
N GLU A 29 -4.53 8.12 -0.47
CA GLU A 29 -5.84 8.72 -0.67
C GLU A 29 -6.14 9.81 0.35
N GLN A 30 -5.68 9.63 1.58
CA GLN A 30 -5.88 10.59 2.66
C GLN A 30 -4.86 11.73 2.66
N GLY A 31 -3.94 11.73 1.72
CA GLY A 31 -2.94 12.78 1.59
C GLY A 31 -1.76 12.68 2.54
N TRP A 32 -1.61 11.56 3.25
CA TRP A 32 -0.48 11.36 4.16
C TRP A 32 0.80 11.02 3.42
N LEU A 33 0.68 10.37 2.27
CA LEU A 33 1.82 9.97 1.45
C LEU A 33 1.66 10.53 0.04
N SER A 34 2.77 10.96 -0.55
CA SER A 34 2.80 11.29 -1.98
C SER A 34 2.76 9.99 -2.78
N LEU A 35 2.53 10.09 -4.08
CA LEU A 35 2.53 8.92 -4.95
C LEU A 35 3.85 8.15 -4.85
N GLY A 36 4.97 8.86 -4.88
CA GLY A 36 6.29 8.24 -4.76
C GLY A 36 6.50 7.54 -3.43
N GLN A 37 6.06 8.18 -2.34
CA GLN A 37 6.18 7.61 -1.01
C GLN A 37 5.29 6.37 -0.86
N ALA A 38 4.07 6.42 -1.36
CA ALA A 38 3.16 5.29 -1.32
C ALA A 38 3.70 4.11 -2.11
N ALA A 39 4.26 4.36 -3.29
CA ALA A 39 4.88 3.33 -4.10
C ALA A 39 6.06 2.69 -3.37
N GLU A 40 6.87 3.50 -2.71
CA GLU A 40 8.01 3.02 -1.93
C GLU A 40 7.57 2.12 -0.78
N VAL A 41 6.51 2.51 -0.05
CA VAL A 41 5.95 1.70 1.03
C VAL A 41 5.41 0.37 0.48
N ALA A 42 4.78 0.40 -0.68
CA ALA A 42 4.25 -0.80 -1.31
C ALA A 42 5.33 -1.67 -1.99
N GLY A 43 6.56 -1.16 -2.09
CA GLY A 43 7.63 -1.87 -2.78
C GLY A 43 7.49 -1.86 -4.29
N LEU A 44 6.83 -0.85 -4.83
CA LEU A 44 6.55 -0.72 -6.26
C LEU A 44 7.18 0.55 -6.83
N THR A 45 7.24 0.62 -8.16
CA THR A 45 7.59 1.87 -8.82
C THR A 45 6.37 2.80 -8.79
N LYS A 46 6.60 4.10 -8.98
CA LYS A 46 5.50 5.06 -9.06
C LYS A 46 4.50 4.68 -10.13
N ARG A 47 4.99 4.23 -11.27
CA ARG A 47 4.15 3.84 -12.39
C ARG A 47 3.28 2.64 -12.06
N SER A 48 3.88 1.61 -11.47
CA SER A 48 3.13 0.41 -11.09
C SER A 48 2.08 0.71 -10.04
N PHE A 49 2.42 1.53 -9.05
CA PHE A 49 1.48 1.93 -8.02
C PHE A 49 0.31 2.72 -8.62
N ALA A 50 0.59 3.69 -9.50
CA ALA A 50 -0.43 4.50 -10.14
C ALA A 50 -1.38 3.65 -10.99
N GLU A 51 -0.85 2.66 -11.71
CA GLU A 51 -1.66 1.74 -12.51
C GLU A 51 -2.62 0.94 -11.65
N LEU A 52 -2.15 0.45 -10.49
CA LEU A 52 -2.99 -0.30 -9.56
C LEU A 52 -4.07 0.58 -8.94
N GLU A 53 -3.74 1.83 -8.62
CA GLU A 53 -4.72 2.77 -8.09
C GLU A 53 -5.83 3.05 -9.11
N ASP A 54 -5.47 3.22 -10.37
CA ASP A 54 -6.45 3.43 -11.45
C ASP A 54 -7.40 2.23 -11.57
N VAL A 55 -6.86 1.01 -11.47
CA VAL A 55 -7.66 -0.21 -11.52
C VAL A 55 -8.58 -0.28 -10.31
N ALA A 56 -8.07 0.07 -9.13
CA ALA A 56 -8.85 0.03 -7.89
C ALA A 56 -10.01 1.03 -7.89
N ASN A 57 -9.85 2.15 -8.60
CA ASN A 57 -10.85 3.21 -8.67
C ASN A 57 -11.76 3.12 -9.89
N ALA A 58 -11.55 2.15 -10.73
CA ALA A 58 -12.31 2.00 -11.99
C ALA A 58 -13.73 1.43 -11.75
#